data_8d8385a383216b92b9accdbae54f2143
#
_entry.id   8d8385a383216b92b9accdbae54f2143
#
_cell.length_a   1.000
_cell.length_b   1.000
_cell.length_c   1.000
_cell.angle_alpha   90.00
_cell.angle_beta   90.00
_cell.angle_gamma   90.00
#
_symmetry.space_group_name_H-M   'P 1'
#
loop_
_entity.id
_entity.type
_entity.pdbx_description
1 polymer ?
#
loop_
_entity_poly.entity_id
_entity_poly.type
_entity_poly.pdbx_seq_one_letter_code
_entity_poly.pdbx_strand_id
1 'polypeptide(L)'
;LSLDGTKNKSKLGANAILAVSLAVARAGAMSVKLPLYKYIRQVYRIDEKNYRMPVLGMNIINGGRHADNGLSIQEFMILPKHKLLRERVRMGSQIFHALAGLLSQKGYATGVGDEGGFAPELLNNERGLQLIMEAIKLAGWEPGKDVFLGLDIAASEFYRHGSYYFMSKKQAWPASRMIETFKQWVKKYPI
;
A
#
# COMPACT_ATOMS: atom_id res chain seq x y z
N LEU A 1 23.01 15.61 -1.62
CA LEU A 1 22.07 16.42 -2.42
C LEU A 1 22.81 17.49 -3.25
N SER A 2 23.82 18.18 -2.69
CA SER A 2 24.58 19.22 -3.39
C SER A 2 25.32 18.70 -4.64
N LEU A 3 25.84 17.49 -4.61
CA LEU A 3 26.49 16.84 -5.76
C LEU A 3 25.53 16.54 -6.91
N ASP A 4 24.29 16.22 -6.62
CA ASP A 4 23.25 16.06 -7.63
C ASP A 4 22.81 17.40 -8.19
N GLY A 5 22.50 18.36 -7.32
CA GLY A 5 22.11 19.73 -7.66
C GLY A 5 20.79 19.86 -8.39
N THR A 6 20.10 18.75 -8.73
CA THR A 6 18.83 18.77 -9.44
C THR A 6 17.64 18.67 -8.49
N LYS A 7 16.52 19.30 -8.88
CA LYS A 7 15.28 19.33 -8.08
C LYS A 7 14.70 17.93 -7.85
N ASN A 8 14.80 17.07 -8.85
CA ASN A 8 14.23 15.72 -8.90
C ASN A 8 15.26 14.59 -8.74
N LYS A 9 16.52 14.91 -8.34
CA LYS A 9 17.62 13.94 -8.14
C LYS A 9 17.94 13.15 -9.41
N SER A 10 17.84 13.78 -10.59
CA SER A 10 17.98 13.10 -11.87
C SER A 10 19.43 12.81 -12.27
N LYS A 11 20.43 13.48 -11.65
CA LYS A 11 21.86 13.30 -11.99
C LYS A 11 22.45 12.04 -11.36
N LEU A 12 22.26 11.85 -10.05
CA LEU A 12 22.77 10.69 -9.30
C LEU A 12 21.72 9.59 -9.11
N GLY A 13 20.45 9.95 -9.17
CA GLY A 13 19.33 9.07 -8.90
C GLY A 13 19.01 8.91 -7.41
N ALA A 14 17.73 8.73 -7.11
CA ALA A 14 17.25 8.64 -5.74
C ALA A 14 17.85 7.45 -4.99
N ASN A 15 18.06 6.31 -5.64
CA ASN A 15 18.58 5.09 -5.03
C ASN A 15 20.01 5.28 -4.48
N ALA A 16 20.91 5.91 -5.26
CA ALA A 16 22.27 6.18 -4.82
C ALA A 16 22.29 7.16 -3.64
N ILE A 17 21.50 8.23 -3.71
CA ILE A 17 21.40 9.22 -2.64
C ILE A 17 20.84 8.58 -1.37
N LEU A 18 19.80 7.76 -1.48
CA LEU A 18 19.18 7.08 -0.34
C LEU A 18 20.11 6.04 0.28
N ALA A 19 20.87 5.29 -0.52
CA ALA A 19 21.83 4.31 -0.01
C ALA A 19 22.88 4.96 0.91
N VAL A 20 23.46 6.09 0.50
CA VAL A 20 24.41 6.87 1.32
C VAL A 20 23.73 7.43 2.57
N SER A 21 22.52 7.99 2.44
CA SER A 21 21.75 8.52 3.58
C SER A 21 21.46 7.46 4.64
N LEU A 22 21.04 6.27 4.22
CA LEU A 22 20.78 5.14 5.12
C LEU A 22 22.06 4.62 5.79
N ALA A 23 23.16 4.52 5.03
CA ALA A 23 24.45 4.08 5.58
C ALA A 23 24.95 5.05 6.66
N VAL A 24 24.92 6.37 6.39
CA VAL A 24 25.33 7.41 7.35
C VAL A 24 24.44 7.39 8.60
N ALA A 25 23.12 7.28 8.45
CA ALA A 25 22.21 7.20 9.59
C ALA A 25 22.49 5.96 10.48
N ARG A 26 22.76 4.81 9.87
CA ARG A 26 23.11 3.59 10.60
C ARG A 26 24.47 3.71 11.30
N ALA A 27 25.48 4.22 10.62
CA ALA A 27 26.80 4.45 11.22
C ALA A 27 26.72 5.43 12.39
N GLY A 28 25.99 6.53 12.25
CA GLY A 28 25.73 7.48 13.32
C GLY A 28 25.04 6.84 14.54
N ALA A 29 24.01 6.03 14.31
CA ALA A 29 23.33 5.30 15.38
C ALA A 29 24.27 4.33 16.11
N MET A 30 25.10 3.61 15.36
CA MET A 30 26.11 2.68 15.93
C MET A 30 27.17 3.43 16.74
N SER A 31 27.66 4.57 16.29
CA SER A 31 28.69 5.35 16.98
C SER A 31 28.26 5.82 18.38
N VAL A 32 26.96 6.09 18.53
CA VAL A 32 26.37 6.49 19.83
C VAL A 32 25.66 5.33 20.57
N LYS A 33 25.78 4.10 20.04
CA LYS A 33 25.18 2.89 20.61
C LYS A 33 23.66 2.97 20.81
N LEU A 34 22.96 3.64 19.90
CA LEU A 34 21.50 3.75 19.90
C LEU A 34 20.86 2.91 18.79
N PRO A 35 19.68 2.32 19.03
CA PRO A 35 18.83 1.83 17.94
C PRO A 35 18.51 2.96 16.94
N LEU A 36 18.47 2.64 15.65
CA LEU A 36 18.33 3.62 14.57
C LEU A 36 17.13 4.57 14.78
N TYR A 37 15.99 4.06 15.19
CA TYR A 37 14.78 4.88 15.40
C TYR A 37 14.95 5.89 16.55
N LYS A 38 15.72 5.56 17.60
CA LYS A 38 16.06 6.52 18.68
C LYS A 38 17.03 7.57 18.20
N TYR A 39 18.05 7.14 17.44
CA TYR A 39 19.02 8.06 16.84
C TYR A 39 18.36 9.07 15.91
N ILE A 40 17.47 8.63 15.03
CA ILE A 40 16.71 9.51 14.12
C ILE A 40 15.90 10.53 14.93
N ARG A 41 15.19 10.10 15.98
CA ARG A 41 14.46 11.04 16.86
C ARG A 41 15.37 12.09 17.47
N GLN A 42 16.54 11.70 17.94
CA GLN A 42 17.52 12.62 18.53
C GLN A 42 18.02 13.63 17.50
N VAL A 43 18.41 13.18 16.31
CA VAL A 43 18.91 14.05 15.22
C VAL A 43 17.86 15.06 14.78
N TYR A 44 16.61 14.66 14.68
CA TYR A 44 15.51 15.54 14.26
C TYR A 44 14.82 16.25 15.44
N ARG A 45 15.34 16.11 16.67
CA ARG A 45 14.81 16.75 17.90
C ARG A 45 13.31 16.53 18.09
N ILE A 46 12.85 15.31 17.82
CA ILE A 46 11.43 14.95 18.00
C ILE A 46 11.17 14.75 19.47
N ASP A 47 10.47 15.70 20.10
CA ASP A 47 10.20 15.75 21.55
C ASP A 47 8.93 14.98 21.96
N GLU A 48 8.60 13.90 21.27
CA GLU A 48 7.55 13.00 21.74
C GLU A 48 8.07 12.02 22.78
N LYS A 49 7.49 12.02 23.98
CA LYS A 49 7.89 11.11 25.05
C LYS A 49 7.56 9.65 24.78
N ASN A 50 6.51 9.38 24.01
CA ASN A 50 6.00 8.03 23.77
C ASN A 50 6.29 7.54 22.35
N TYR A 51 6.74 6.29 22.23
CA TYR A 51 6.81 5.60 20.95
C TYR A 51 5.46 4.97 20.62
N ARG A 52 5.02 5.14 19.39
CA ARG A 52 3.81 4.47 18.89
C ARG A 52 4.18 3.52 17.76
N MET A 53 3.69 2.30 17.84
CA MET A 53 3.78 1.38 16.71
C MET A 53 2.88 1.91 15.58
N PRO A 54 3.40 2.09 14.36
CA PRO A 54 2.58 2.54 13.23
C PRO A 54 1.46 1.55 12.91
N VAL A 55 0.47 2.02 12.18
CA VAL A 55 -0.56 1.14 11.60
C VAL A 55 0.12 0.23 10.57
N LEU A 56 -0.21 -1.05 10.62
CA LEU A 56 0.31 -2.03 9.68
C LEU A 56 -0.55 -2.04 8.43
N GLY A 57 -0.01 -1.60 7.29
CA GLY A 57 -0.60 -1.77 5.97
C GLY A 57 -0.06 -3.05 5.33
N MET A 58 -0.95 -3.97 4.94
CA MET A 58 -0.59 -5.25 4.32
C MET A 58 -1.21 -5.31 2.94
N ASN A 59 -0.37 -5.29 1.89
CA ASN A 59 -0.82 -5.44 0.52
C ASN A 59 -1.27 -6.88 0.25
N ILE A 60 -2.51 -7.08 -0.16
CA ILE A 60 -3.10 -8.41 -0.38
C ILE A 60 -3.66 -8.63 -1.79
N ILE A 61 -3.87 -7.56 -2.57
CA ILE A 61 -4.12 -7.63 -4.01
C ILE A 61 -3.24 -6.61 -4.72
N ASN A 62 -2.52 -7.06 -5.72
CA ASN A 62 -1.68 -6.26 -6.60
C ASN A 62 -2.39 -5.95 -7.93
N GLY A 63 -2.13 -4.76 -8.46
CA GLY A 63 -2.47 -4.37 -9.83
C GLY A 63 -1.48 -3.32 -10.33
N GLY A 64 -1.88 -2.47 -11.27
CA GLY A 64 -1.03 -1.43 -11.83
C GLY A 64 0.28 -1.98 -12.39
N ARG A 65 1.41 -1.45 -11.92
CA ARG A 65 2.75 -1.94 -12.34
C ARG A 65 3.20 -3.21 -11.61
N HIS A 66 2.55 -3.58 -10.51
CA HIS A 66 2.93 -4.75 -9.72
C HIS A 66 2.30 -6.05 -10.21
N ALA A 67 1.36 -5.98 -11.19
CA ALA A 67 0.73 -7.15 -11.80
C ALA A 67 0.09 -6.80 -13.15
N ASP A 68 0.29 -7.65 -14.15
CA ASP A 68 -0.37 -7.52 -15.47
C ASP A 68 -1.72 -8.25 -15.46
N ASN A 69 -2.70 -7.65 -14.76
CA ASN A 69 -4.02 -8.23 -14.55
C ASN A 69 -5.18 -7.26 -14.85
N GLY A 70 -4.87 -6.15 -15.53
CA GLY A 70 -5.87 -5.18 -15.97
C GLY A 70 -6.38 -4.22 -14.89
N LEU A 71 -5.98 -4.39 -13.61
CA LEU A 71 -6.30 -3.43 -12.56
C LEU A 71 -5.43 -2.17 -12.70
N SER A 72 -6.01 -0.99 -12.45
CA SER A 72 -5.27 0.29 -12.47
C SER A 72 -4.69 0.66 -11.11
N ILE A 73 -5.35 0.27 -10.02
CA ILE A 73 -4.87 0.48 -8.65
C ILE A 73 -3.72 -0.48 -8.39
N GLN A 74 -2.62 0.06 -7.88
CA GLN A 74 -1.38 -0.68 -7.69
C GLN A 74 -1.43 -1.61 -6.49
N GLU A 75 -1.99 -1.12 -5.36
CA GLU A 75 -2.06 -1.89 -4.11
C GLU A 75 -3.42 -1.76 -3.44
N PHE A 76 -3.96 -2.91 -3.05
CA PHE A 76 -5.12 -3.01 -2.19
C PHE A 76 -4.66 -3.59 -0.85
N MET A 77 -4.71 -2.77 0.18
CA MET A 77 -4.18 -3.10 1.50
C MET A 77 -5.29 -3.33 2.52
N ILE A 78 -4.99 -4.17 3.49
CA ILE A 78 -5.74 -4.26 4.74
C ILE A 78 -4.95 -3.62 5.88
N LEU A 79 -5.67 -2.99 6.80
CA LEU A 79 -5.12 -2.32 7.99
C LEU A 79 -5.77 -2.93 9.23
N PRO A 80 -5.24 -4.06 9.76
CA PRO A 80 -5.77 -4.68 10.96
C PRO A 80 -5.59 -3.79 12.19
N LYS A 81 -6.64 -3.64 12.98
CA LYS A 81 -6.67 -2.80 14.19
C LYS A 81 -6.64 -3.69 15.44
N HIS A 82 -5.52 -3.69 16.13
CA HIS A 82 -5.36 -4.36 17.43
C HIS A 82 -4.25 -3.69 18.24
N LYS A 83 -4.27 -3.80 19.57
CA LYS A 83 -3.23 -3.23 20.44
C LYS A 83 -1.87 -3.90 20.23
N LEU A 84 -1.84 -5.22 20.06
CA LEU A 84 -0.62 -6.00 19.90
C LEU A 84 -0.29 -6.18 18.41
N LEU A 85 0.96 -5.89 18.03
CA LEU A 85 1.44 -6.04 16.65
C LEU A 85 1.30 -7.49 16.16
N ARG A 86 1.64 -8.48 16.99
CA ARG A 86 1.53 -9.90 16.64
C ARG A 86 0.10 -10.28 16.21
N GLU A 87 -0.91 -9.71 16.87
CA GLU A 87 -2.30 -9.97 16.53
C GLU A 87 -2.68 -9.32 15.20
N ARG A 88 -2.18 -8.11 14.91
CA ARG A 88 -2.37 -7.49 13.58
C ARG A 88 -1.80 -8.37 12.47
N VAL A 89 -0.59 -8.94 12.68
CA VAL A 89 0.03 -9.87 11.71
C VAL A 89 -0.81 -11.14 11.57
N ARG A 90 -1.28 -11.72 12.69
CA ARG A 90 -2.13 -12.90 12.67
C ARG A 90 -3.44 -12.66 11.90
N MET A 91 -4.12 -11.55 12.19
CA MET A 91 -5.34 -11.13 11.48
C MET A 91 -5.08 -11.01 9.98
N GLY A 92 -4.02 -10.31 9.60
CA GLY A 92 -3.63 -10.14 8.19
C GLY A 92 -3.36 -11.47 7.49
N SER A 93 -2.63 -12.38 8.13
CA SER A 93 -2.37 -13.72 7.60
C SER A 93 -3.68 -14.53 7.42
N GLN A 94 -4.58 -14.49 8.39
CA GLN A 94 -5.88 -15.18 8.28
C GLN A 94 -6.71 -14.63 7.10
N ILE A 95 -6.77 -13.32 6.93
CA ILE A 95 -7.49 -12.68 5.83
C ILE A 95 -6.84 -13.02 4.48
N PHE A 96 -5.51 -13.01 4.41
CA PHE A 96 -4.78 -13.38 3.21
C PHE A 96 -5.11 -14.82 2.76
N HIS A 97 -5.09 -15.78 3.68
CA HIS A 97 -5.44 -17.16 3.37
C HIS A 97 -6.94 -17.34 3.05
N ALA A 98 -7.83 -16.61 3.71
CA ALA A 98 -9.24 -16.58 3.37
C ALA A 98 -9.47 -16.04 1.96
N LEU A 99 -8.73 -14.99 1.57
CA LEU A 99 -8.77 -14.43 0.22
C LEU A 99 -8.27 -15.44 -0.82
N ALA A 100 -7.19 -16.18 -0.54
CA ALA A 100 -6.71 -17.25 -1.42
C ALA A 100 -7.79 -18.30 -1.69
N GLY A 101 -8.43 -18.79 -0.64
CA GLY A 101 -9.53 -19.75 -0.75
C GLY A 101 -10.72 -19.21 -1.54
N LEU A 102 -11.11 -17.96 -1.28
CA LEU A 102 -12.18 -17.27 -1.98
C LEU A 102 -11.89 -17.09 -3.49
N LEU A 103 -10.66 -16.66 -3.83
CA LEU A 103 -10.23 -16.52 -5.21
C LEU A 103 -10.27 -17.87 -5.93
N SER A 104 -9.70 -18.91 -5.35
CA SER A 104 -9.72 -20.26 -5.90
C SER A 104 -11.15 -20.77 -6.11
N GLN A 105 -12.03 -20.62 -5.13
CA GLN A 105 -13.44 -21.03 -5.22
C GLN A 105 -14.20 -20.31 -6.34
N LYS A 106 -13.84 -19.04 -6.63
CA LYS A 106 -14.44 -18.25 -7.70
C LYS A 106 -13.73 -18.43 -9.06
N GLY A 107 -12.76 -19.33 -9.15
CA GLY A 107 -12.03 -19.64 -10.40
C GLY A 107 -10.98 -18.58 -10.77
N TYR A 108 -10.58 -17.69 -9.85
CA TYR A 108 -9.50 -16.73 -10.08
C TYR A 108 -8.13 -17.35 -9.78
N ALA A 109 -7.11 -16.86 -10.47
CA ALA A 109 -5.73 -17.21 -10.17
C ALA A 109 -5.31 -16.71 -8.78
N THR A 110 -4.47 -17.51 -8.09
CA THR A 110 -3.89 -17.19 -6.78
C THR A 110 -2.39 -16.92 -6.86
N GLY A 111 -1.85 -16.67 -8.06
CA GLY A 111 -0.50 -16.16 -8.25
C GLY A 111 -0.35 -14.78 -7.60
N VAL A 112 0.86 -14.48 -7.13
CA VAL A 112 1.16 -13.20 -6.47
C VAL A 112 1.94 -12.28 -7.38
N GLY A 113 1.74 -10.97 -7.20
CA GLY A 113 2.51 -9.93 -7.87
C GLY A 113 3.82 -9.62 -7.15
N ASP A 114 4.50 -8.57 -7.58
CA ASP A 114 5.84 -8.18 -7.14
C ASP A 114 5.96 -7.91 -5.64
N GLU A 115 4.87 -7.53 -4.99
CA GLU A 115 4.83 -7.21 -3.55
C GLU A 115 4.05 -8.24 -2.72
N GLY A 116 3.83 -9.43 -3.27
CA GLY A 116 3.25 -10.57 -2.56
C GLY A 116 1.73 -10.57 -2.41
N GLY A 117 1.01 -9.54 -2.88
CA GLY A 117 -0.45 -9.56 -3.02
C GLY A 117 -0.88 -10.44 -4.18
N PHE A 118 -2.06 -11.05 -4.11
CA PHE A 118 -2.62 -11.82 -5.23
C PHE A 118 -2.83 -10.95 -6.47
N ALA A 119 -2.68 -11.53 -7.65
CA ALA A 119 -2.80 -10.85 -8.93
C ALA A 119 -3.94 -11.42 -9.82
N PRO A 120 -5.19 -11.52 -9.31
CA PRO A 120 -6.29 -12.06 -10.10
C PRO A 120 -6.68 -11.12 -11.25
N GLU A 121 -7.06 -11.66 -12.38
CA GLU A 121 -7.72 -10.90 -13.44
C GLU A 121 -9.15 -10.56 -13.02
N LEU A 122 -9.40 -9.29 -12.69
CA LEU A 122 -10.71 -8.81 -12.26
C LEU A 122 -11.32 -7.87 -13.29
N LEU A 123 -12.66 -7.86 -13.36
CA LEU A 123 -13.40 -7.01 -14.29
C LEU A 123 -13.15 -5.51 -14.09
N ASN A 124 -12.90 -5.09 -12.83
CA ASN A 124 -12.65 -3.70 -12.45
C ASN A 124 -12.01 -3.61 -11.06
N ASN A 125 -11.50 -2.41 -10.73
CA ASN A 125 -10.85 -2.17 -9.44
C ASN A 125 -11.79 -2.34 -8.23
N GLU A 126 -13.07 -2.00 -8.34
CA GLU A 126 -14.02 -2.13 -7.23
C GLU A 126 -14.26 -3.60 -6.86
N ARG A 127 -14.11 -4.52 -7.82
CA ARG A 127 -14.19 -5.96 -7.53
C ARG A 127 -13.11 -6.42 -6.55
N GLY A 128 -11.91 -5.82 -6.60
CA GLY A 128 -10.86 -6.06 -5.61
C GLY A 128 -11.31 -5.70 -4.20
N LEU A 129 -11.90 -4.51 -4.01
CA LEU A 129 -12.47 -4.09 -2.71
C LEU A 129 -13.54 -5.06 -2.21
N GLN A 130 -14.46 -5.48 -3.08
CA GLN A 130 -15.53 -6.42 -2.72
C GLN A 130 -14.97 -7.77 -2.24
N LEU A 131 -13.98 -8.32 -2.94
CA LEU A 131 -13.35 -9.59 -2.57
C LEU A 131 -12.62 -9.49 -1.23
N ILE A 132 -11.96 -8.38 -0.96
CA ILE A 132 -11.30 -8.14 0.33
C ILE A 132 -12.33 -8.05 1.46
N MET A 133 -13.44 -7.32 1.26
CA MET A 133 -14.53 -7.24 2.25
C MET A 133 -15.12 -8.63 2.56
N GLU A 134 -15.28 -9.45 1.53
CA GLU A 134 -15.76 -10.84 1.68
C GLU A 134 -14.73 -11.70 2.45
N ALA A 135 -13.44 -11.58 2.10
CA ALA A 135 -12.36 -12.31 2.77
C ALA A 135 -12.20 -11.93 4.25
N ILE A 136 -12.34 -10.63 4.60
CA ILE A 136 -12.32 -10.19 6.00
C ILE A 136 -13.41 -10.86 6.81
N LYS A 137 -14.64 -10.93 6.27
CA LYS A 137 -15.78 -11.60 6.93
C LYS A 137 -15.57 -13.10 7.03
N LEU A 138 -15.07 -13.76 5.97
CA LEU A 138 -14.75 -15.19 5.98
C LEU A 138 -13.68 -15.54 7.02
N ALA A 139 -12.74 -14.64 7.27
CA ALA A 139 -11.73 -14.77 8.32
C ALA A 139 -12.26 -14.52 9.74
N GLY A 140 -13.55 -14.19 9.90
CA GLY A 140 -14.19 -13.95 11.19
C GLY A 140 -14.01 -12.54 11.73
N TRP A 141 -13.62 -11.57 10.89
CA TRP A 141 -13.40 -10.18 11.30
C TRP A 141 -14.46 -9.23 10.72
N GLU A 142 -14.68 -8.10 11.40
CA GLU A 142 -15.68 -7.10 11.02
C GLU A 142 -14.99 -5.93 10.26
N PRO A 143 -15.31 -5.73 8.94
CA PRO A 143 -14.80 -4.60 8.20
C PRO A 143 -15.26 -3.27 8.79
N GLY A 144 -14.35 -2.30 8.91
CA GLY A 144 -14.63 -0.98 9.48
C GLY A 144 -14.59 -0.92 11.01
N LYS A 145 -14.45 -2.06 11.67
CA LYS A 145 -14.26 -2.15 13.13
C LYS A 145 -12.92 -2.77 13.48
N ASP A 146 -12.68 -3.98 13.00
CA ASP A 146 -11.46 -4.74 13.26
C ASP A 146 -10.40 -4.52 12.17
N VAL A 147 -10.84 -4.31 10.93
CA VAL A 147 -9.98 -4.16 9.76
C VAL A 147 -10.49 -3.04 8.87
N PHE A 148 -9.59 -2.14 8.51
CA PHE A 148 -9.83 -1.08 7.53
C PHE A 148 -9.11 -1.41 6.22
N LEU A 149 -9.42 -0.67 5.16
CA LEU A 149 -8.79 -0.81 3.86
C LEU A 149 -7.85 0.37 3.59
N GLY A 150 -6.83 0.13 2.78
CA GLY A 150 -5.98 1.17 2.21
C GLY A 150 -5.76 0.92 0.74
N LEU A 151 -5.55 1.98 -0.02
CA LEU A 151 -5.27 1.91 -1.45
C LEU A 151 -4.04 2.74 -1.78
N ASP A 152 -3.09 2.15 -2.50
CA ASP A 152 -2.15 2.94 -3.29
C ASP A 152 -2.67 3.01 -4.72
N ILE A 153 -3.13 4.19 -5.08
CA ILE A 153 -3.70 4.43 -6.40
C ILE A 153 -2.62 4.51 -7.47
N ALA A 154 -1.42 4.98 -7.14
CA ALA A 154 -0.31 5.24 -8.06
C ALA A 154 -0.77 6.02 -9.31
N ALA A 155 -1.51 7.12 -9.12
CA ALA A 155 -2.25 7.81 -10.16
C ALA A 155 -1.38 8.32 -11.33
N SER A 156 -0.10 8.60 -11.09
CA SER A 156 0.87 8.98 -12.13
C SER A 156 1.10 7.90 -13.19
N GLU A 157 0.87 6.63 -12.86
CA GLU A 157 1.09 5.51 -13.78
C GLU A 157 0.06 5.46 -14.92
N PHE A 158 -1.13 6.00 -14.69
CA PHE A 158 -2.19 6.06 -15.69
C PHE A 158 -2.63 7.49 -16.06
N TYR A 159 -1.85 8.50 -15.66
CA TYR A 159 -2.06 9.89 -16.10
C TYR A 159 -1.27 10.19 -17.36
N ARG A 160 -1.97 10.60 -18.45
CA ARG A 160 -1.37 10.94 -19.74
C ARG A 160 -2.17 12.07 -20.40
N HIS A 161 -1.48 13.00 -21.03
CA HIS A 161 -2.10 14.07 -21.82
C HIS A 161 -3.24 14.82 -21.09
N GLY A 162 -3.05 15.13 -19.79
CA GLY A 162 -4.04 15.87 -19.00
C GLY A 162 -5.24 15.07 -18.49
N SER A 163 -5.24 13.75 -18.67
CA SER A 163 -6.36 12.87 -18.30
C SER A 163 -5.89 11.57 -17.66
N TYR A 164 -6.79 10.92 -16.91
CA TYR A 164 -6.54 9.62 -16.27
C TYR A 164 -7.16 8.50 -17.09
N TYR A 165 -6.38 7.48 -17.40
CA TYR A 165 -6.84 6.26 -18.08
C TYR A 165 -7.11 5.16 -17.06
N PHE A 166 -7.99 5.48 -16.11
CA PHE A 166 -8.38 4.59 -15.02
C PHE A 166 -9.42 3.58 -15.51
N MET A 167 -9.26 2.32 -15.11
CA MET A 167 -10.14 1.19 -15.48
C MET A 167 -10.16 0.80 -16.96
N SER A 168 -9.62 1.61 -17.86
CA SER A 168 -9.54 1.29 -19.29
C SER A 168 -8.45 2.13 -19.95
N LYS A 169 -7.58 1.50 -20.71
CA LYS A 169 -6.57 2.19 -21.53
C LYS A 169 -7.20 3.02 -22.67
N LYS A 170 -8.49 2.82 -22.95
CA LYS A 170 -9.22 3.46 -24.06
C LYS A 170 -10.09 4.64 -23.64
N GLN A 171 -10.42 4.78 -22.35
CA GLN A 171 -11.31 5.83 -21.87
C GLN A 171 -10.59 6.79 -20.95
N ALA A 172 -10.46 8.03 -21.38
CA ALA A 172 -9.91 9.12 -20.58
C ALA A 172 -10.94 9.63 -19.55
N TRP A 173 -10.51 9.81 -18.33
CA TRP A 173 -11.29 10.36 -17.23
C TRP A 173 -10.73 11.73 -16.81
N PRO A 174 -11.55 12.76 -16.61
CA PRO A 174 -11.13 13.99 -15.96
C PRO A 174 -10.91 13.76 -14.47
N ALA A 175 -10.12 14.62 -13.82
CA ALA A 175 -9.87 14.56 -12.39
C ALA A 175 -11.15 14.56 -11.54
N SER A 176 -12.17 15.31 -11.95
CA SER A 176 -13.47 15.37 -11.27
C SER A 176 -14.15 14.00 -11.18
N ARG A 177 -14.07 13.18 -12.24
CA ARG A 177 -14.64 11.83 -12.25
C ARG A 177 -13.85 10.90 -11.32
N MET A 178 -12.52 11.03 -11.28
CA MET A 178 -11.69 10.28 -10.34
C MET A 178 -12.06 10.59 -8.88
N ILE A 179 -12.15 11.90 -8.56
CA ILE A 179 -12.52 12.38 -7.23
C ILE A 179 -13.89 11.83 -6.81
N GLU A 180 -14.89 11.91 -7.69
CA GLU A 180 -16.24 11.44 -7.39
C GLU A 180 -16.27 9.92 -7.16
N THR A 181 -15.54 9.15 -7.96
CA THR A 181 -15.42 7.70 -7.76
C THR A 181 -14.82 7.36 -6.39
N PHE A 182 -13.73 8.02 -6.00
CA PHE A 182 -13.12 7.78 -4.69
C PHE A 182 -13.99 8.26 -3.53
N LYS A 183 -14.71 9.36 -3.68
CA LYS A 183 -15.71 9.77 -2.69
C LYS A 183 -16.79 8.70 -2.47
N GLN A 184 -17.28 8.09 -3.53
CA GLN A 184 -18.26 7.00 -3.44
C GLN A 184 -17.67 5.79 -2.75
N TRP A 185 -16.42 5.42 -3.06
CA TRP A 185 -15.76 4.30 -2.41
C TRP A 185 -15.48 4.52 -0.93
N VAL A 186 -15.02 5.70 -0.53
CA VAL A 186 -14.83 6.05 0.89
C VAL A 186 -16.15 6.04 1.68
N LYS A 187 -17.28 6.33 1.02
CA LYS A 187 -18.62 6.20 1.66
C LYS A 187 -19.07 4.74 1.77
N LYS A 188 -18.68 3.89 0.81
CA LYS A 188 -19.16 2.50 0.70
C LYS A 188 -18.27 1.50 1.43
N TYR A 189 -16.98 1.77 1.49
CA TYR A 189 -15.96 0.89 2.05
C TYR A 189 -15.22 1.59 3.19
N PRO A 190 -14.71 0.87 4.19
CA PRO A 190 -13.94 1.43 5.31
C PRO A 190 -12.49 1.75 4.91
N ILE A 191 -12.31 2.67 3.95
CA ILE A 191 -11.03 3.13 3.43
C ILE A 191 -10.49 4.27 4.28
#